data_5ba695ff69fb3deeaf866a30a5bbfdfe
#
_entry.id   5ba695ff69fb3deeaf866a30a5bbfdfe
#
_cell.length_a   1.000
_cell.length_b   1.000
_cell.length_c   1.000
_cell.angle_alpha   90.00
_cell.angle_beta   90.00
_cell.angle_gamma   90.00
#
_symmetry.space_group_name_H-M   'P 1'
#
loop_
_entity.id
_entity.type
_entity.pdbx_description
1 polymer ?
#
loop_
_entity_poly.entity_id
_entity_poly.type
_entity_poly.pdbx_seq_one_letter_code
_entity_poly.pdbx_strand_id
1 'polypeptide(L)'
;MKDRVEDVVIADDHPITRFAVEAIVDEQAGFQCLASVANGVELLDLLAVQPADVAVVDYSMPAGDGCDGLALVDTLCSRYPALRIVVLTALDQWPIIQVLLTRGVAAVVSKSDDLRHVARALLAASQGRRYFSPAILASRDVNGFDSAGELLSPREAQVVHLLLAGKGVNEIALELAVTKQTVSTQKRAAMRKLGVSSNAELFRFASELGLE
;
A
#
# COMPACT_ATOMS: atom_id res chain seq x y z
N MET A 1 -24.76 -18.64 14.93
CA MET A 1 -24.02 -17.43 15.32
C MET A 1 -24.72 -16.28 14.65
N LYS A 2 -25.15 -15.22 15.36
CA LYS A 2 -25.68 -14.02 14.73
C LYS A 2 -24.53 -13.41 13.93
N ASP A 3 -24.71 -13.28 12.64
CA ASP A 3 -23.72 -12.60 11.79
C ASP A 3 -23.59 -11.17 12.32
N ARG A 4 -22.44 -10.87 12.95
CA ARG A 4 -22.12 -9.52 13.41
C ARG A 4 -21.93 -8.68 12.17
N VAL A 5 -22.63 -7.56 12.08
CA VAL A 5 -22.37 -6.54 11.05
C VAL A 5 -21.02 -5.91 11.34
N GLU A 6 -20.16 -5.86 10.35
CA GLU A 6 -18.83 -5.26 10.44
C GLU A 6 -18.89 -3.77 10.11
N ASP A 7 -18.28 -2.97 10.97
CA ASP A 7 -18.20 -1.53 10.83
C ASP A 7 -17.05 -1.15 9.86
N VAL A 8 -17.39 -0.41 8.81
CA VAL A 8 -16.45 0.06 7.79
C VAL A 8 -16.29 1.57 7.88
N VAL A 9 -15.06 2.04 7.93
CA VAL A 9 -14.73 3.46 7.78
C VAL A 9 -14.08 3.68 6.43
N ILE A 10 -14.33 4.85 5.81
CA ILE A 10 -13.84 5.18 4.47
C ILE A 10 -13.03 6.47 4.58
N ALA A 11 -11.84 6.50 3.96
CA ALA A 11 -11.04 7.70 3.80
C ALA A 11 -10.62 7.87 2.33
N ASP A 12 -11.08 8.94 1.70
CA ASP A 12 -10.74 9.32 0.31
C ASP A 12 -10.99 10.83 0.17
N ASP A 13 -10.10 11.59 -0.43
CA ASP A 13 -10.26 13.03 -0.62
C ASP A 13 -11.28 13.40 -1.72
N HIS A 14 -11.65 12.43 -2.57
CA HIS A 14 -12.61 12.60 -3.64
C HIS A 14 -14.05 12.32 -3.17
N PRO A 15 -14.95 13.32 -3.05
CA PRO A 15 -16.32 13.12 -2.55
C PRO A 15 -17.12 12.08 -3.35
N ILE A 16 -16.91 12.03 -4.67
CA ILE A 16 -17.63 11.08 -5.55
C ILE A 16 -17.21 9.64 -5.24
N THR A 17 -15.92 9.41 -5.03
CA THR A 17 -15.41 8.08 -4.66
C THR A 17 -15.96 7.66 -3.30
N ARG A 18 -15.93 8.55 -2.29
CA ARG A 18 -16.51 8.27 -0.98
C ARG A 18 -17.96 7.83 -1.09
N PHE A 19 -18.79 8.65 -1.75
CA PHE A 19 -20.23 8.34 -1.93
C PHE A 19 -20.45 6.99 -2.62
N ALA A 20 -19.67 6.68 -3.67
CA ALA A 20 -19.79 5.41 -4.38
C ALA A 20 -19.37 4.22 -3.50
N VAL A 21 -18.30 4.37 -2.71
CA VAL A 21 -17.83 3.31 -1.80
C VAL A 21 -18.80 3.11 -0.63
N GLU A 22 -19.37 4.19 -0.06
CA GLU A 22 -20.44 4.12 0.95
C GLU A 22 -21.62 3.27 0.45
N ALA A 23 -22.13 3.58 -0.74
CA ALA A 23 -23.24 2.83 -1.33
C ALA A 23 -22.89 1.34 -1.49
N ILE A 24 -21.66 1.02 -1.95
CA ILE A 24 -21.21 -0.36 -2.12
C ILE A 24 -21.13 -1.09 -0.78
N VAL A 25 -20.63 -0.41 0.27
CA VAL A 25 -20.54 -0.98 1.62
C VAL A 25 -21.92 -1.29 2.16
N ASP A 26 -22.86 -0.35 2.07
CA ASP A 26 -24.20 -0.49 2.63
C ASP A 26 -25.08 -1.48 1.85
N GLU A 27 -24.81 -1.68 0.54
CA GLU A 27 -25.44 -2.75 -0.25
C GLU A 27 -24.87 -4.14 0.09
N GLN A 28 -23.68 -4.22 0.70
CA GLN A 28 -23.02 -5.49 0.98
C GLN A 28 -23.51 -6.08 2.30
N ALA A 29 -24.21 -7.21 2.24
CA ALA A 29 -24.71 -7.89 3.44
C ALA A 29 -23.58 -8.20 4.44
N GLY A 30 -23.80 -7.86 5.72
CA GLY A 30 -22.84 -8.07 6.80
C GLY A 30 -21.87 -6.91 7.03
N PHE A 31 -22.00 -5.80 6.29
CA PHE A 31 -21.22 -4.58 6.47
C PHE A 31 -22.15 -3.38 6.62
N GLN A 32 -21.64 -2.33 7.27
CA GLN A 32 -22.26 -1.01 7.33
C GLN A 32 -21.19 0.08 7.28
N CYS A 33 -21.48 1.17 6.58
CA CYS A 33 -20.61 2.33 6.61
C CYS A 33 -20.81 3.09 7.93
N LEU A 34 -19.76 3.11 8.76
CA LEU A 34 -19.79 3.81 10.04
C LEU A 34 -19.61 5.31 9.85
N ALA A 35 -18.64 5.68 9.01
CA ALA A 35 -18.37 7.06 8.61
C ALA A 35 -17.46 7.11 7.38
N SER A 36 -17.47 8.25 6.68
CA SER A 36 -16.51 8.58 5.65
C SER A 36 -15.86 9.93 5.91
N VAL A 37 -14.56 10.02 5.67
CA VAL A 37 -13.73 11.19 5.94
C VAL A 37 -12.88 11.56 4.73
N ALA A 38 -12.37 12.80 4.70
CA ALA A 38 -11.69 13.33 3.53
C ALA A 38 -10.16 13.15 3.56
N ASN A 39 -9.57 12.79 4.69
CA ASN A 39 -8.11 12.68 4.83
C ASN A 39 -7.71 11.74 5.97
N GLY A 40 -6.41 11.45 6.05
CA GLY A 40 -5.85 10.53 7.05
C GLY A 40 -5.93 11.04 8.48
N VAL A 41 -5.86 12.36 8.70
CA VAL A 41 -5.96 12.95 10.05
C VAL A 41 -7.37 12.73 10.61
N GLU A 42 -8.39 13.07 9.83
CA GLU A 42 -9.80 12.82 10.20
C GLU A 42 -10.06 11.32 10.46
N LEU A 43 -9.42 10.42 9.65
CA LEU A 43 -9.53 8.98 9.87
C LEU A 43 -8.94 8.56 11.23
N LEU A 44 -7.76 9.06 11.58
CA LEU A 44 -7.13 8.75 12.86
C LEU A 44 -7.90 9.30 14.06
N ASP A 45 -8.44 10.52 13.94
CA ASP A 45 -9.29 11.14 14.97
C ASP A 45 -10.59 10.35 15.16
N LEU A 46 -11.21 9.91 14.07
CA LEU A 46 -12.40 9.05 14.10
C LEU A 46 -12.10 7.72 14.80
N LEU A 47 -11.05 7.02 14.39
CA LEU A 47 -10.67 5.72 14.94
C LEU A 47 -10.24 5.79 16.43
N ALA A 48 -9.80 6.95 16.90
CA ALA A 48 -9.44 7.17 18.30
C ALA A 48 -10.68 7.15 19.22
N VAL A 49 -11.86 7.53 18.71
CA VAL A 49 -13.10 7.59 19.49
C VAL A 49 -14.09 6.49 19.11
N GLN A 50 -14.01 5.95 17.92
CA GLN A 50 -14.95 4.96 17.40
C GLN A 50 -14.20 3.84 16.66
N PRO A 51 -14.06 2.65 17.26
CA PRO A 51 -13.41 1.52 16.62
C PRO A 51 -14.19 1.05 15.39
N ALA A 52 -13.46 0.59 14.38
CA ALA A 52 -14.01 -0.03 13.17
C ALA A 52 -13.37 -1.40 12.93
N ASP A 53 -14.04 -2.24 12.13
CA ASP A 53 -13.52 -3.56 11.75
C ASP A 53 -12.67 -3.52 10.48
N VAL A 54 -13.04 -2.64 9.54
CA VAL A 54 -12.37 -2.47 8.25
C VAL A 54 -12.20 -0.98 7.95
N ALA A 55 -11.05 -0.60 7.40
CA ALA A 55 -10.84 0.72 6.82
C ALA A 55 -10.62 0.58 5.31
N VAL A 56 -11.41 1.30 4.50
CA VAL A 56 -11.18 1.48 3.07
C VAL A 56 -10.49 2.83 2.89
N VAL A 57 -9.24 2.82 2.42
CA VAL A 57 -8.38 4.01 2.45
C VAL A 57 -7.83 4.28 1.05
N ASP A 58 -8.01 5.49 0.55
CA ASP A 58 -7.25 5.96 -0.60
C ASP A 58 -5.77 6.07 -0.24
N TYR A 59 -4.93 5.53 -1.11
CA TYR A 59 -3.48 5.61 -0.95
C TYR A 59 -2.93 7.03 -1.12
N SER A 60 -3.52 7.81 -2.02
CA SER A 60 -3.03 9.14 -2.42
C SER A 60 -4.00 10.23 -2.00
N MET A 61 -4.02 10.59 -0.74
CA MET A 61 -4.78 11.74 -0.24
C MET A 61 -3.80 12.90 -0.01
N PRO A 62 -4.02 14.10 -0.57
CA PRO A 62 -3.18 15.26 -0.28
C PRO A 62 -3.26 15.60 1.20
N ALA A 63 -2.20 15.29 1.94
CA ALA A 63 -2.12 15.55 3.36
C ALA A 63 -1.30 16.81 3.63
N GLY A 64 -1.90 17.74 4.38
CA GLY A 64 -1.16 18.87 4.93
C GLY A 64 -0.09 18.48 5.96
N ASP A 65 -0.18 17.30 6.57
CA ASP A 65 0.60 16.90 7.76
C ASP A 65 1.32 15.54 7.63
N GLY A 66 1.59 15.06 6.42
CA GLY A 66 2.34 13.81 6.21
C GLY A 66 1.59 12.53 6.64
N CYS A 67 0.27 12.58 6.74
CA CYS A 67 -0.57 11.46 7.13
C CYS A 67 -1.31 10.86 5.93
N ASP A 68 -0.54 10.45 4.91
CA ASP A 68 -1.02 9.84 3.67
C ASP A 68 -0.14 8.64 3.25
N GLY A 69 -0.53 7.98 2.20
CA GLY A 69 0.24 6.92 1.57
C GLY A 69 0.72 5.85 2.55
N LEU A 70 1.99 5.51 2.47
CA LEU A 70 2.61 4.49 3.30
C LEU A 70 2.65 4.89 4.79
N ALA A 71 2.86 6.17 5.09
CA ALA A 71 2.91 6.67 6.47
C ALA A 71 1.57 6.47 7.21
N LEU A 72 0.46 6.70 6.53
CA LEU A 72 -0.87 6.41 7.06
C LEU A 72 -1.06 4.90 7.28
N VAL A 73 -0.71 4.07 6.30
CA VAL A 73 -0.82 2.60 6.42
C VAL A 73 0.02 2.09 7.60
N ASP A 74 1.26 2.56 7.76
CA ASP A 74 2.15 2.19 8.87
C ASP A 74 1.55 2.62 10.23
N THR A 75 0.94 3.80 10.28
CA THR A 75 0.25 4.30 11.48
C THR A 75 -0.97 3.45 11.83
N LEU A 76 -1.81 3.13 10.84
CA LEU A 76 -2.99 2.29 11.03
C LEU A 76 -2.61 0.89 11.50
N CYS A 77 -1.64 0.24 10.86
CA CYS A 77 -1.19 -1.09 11.24
C CYS A 77 -0.59 -1.14 12.66
N SER A 78 0.14 -0.10 13.06
CA SER A 78 0.79 -0.06 14.38
C SER A 78 -0.18 0.30 15.50
N ARG A 79 -1.09 1.26 15.28
CA ARG A 79 -2.05 1.72 16.29
C ARG A 79 -3.28 0.83 16.42
N TYR A 80 -3.72 0.24 15.32
CA TYR A 80 -4.95 -0.53 15.22
C TYR A 80 -4.71 -1.93 14.61
N PRO A 81 -3.98 -2.83 15.29
CA PRO A 81 -3.57 -4.12 14.73
C PRO A 81 -4.72 -5.08 14.41
N ALA A 82 -5.92 -4.83 14.94
CA ALA A 82 -7.13 -5.59 14.62
C ALA A 82 -7.90 -5.03 13.42
N LEU A 83 -7.58 -3.80 12.97
CA LEU A 83 -8.21 -3.14 11.84
C LEU A 83 -7.72 -3.79 10.53
N ARG A 84 -8.63 -4.22 9.69
CA ARG A 84 -8.31 -4.73 8.36
C ARG A 84 -8.29 -3.57 7.37
N ILE A 85 -7.21 -3.42 6.65
CA ILE A 85 -7.00 -2.30 5.74
C ILE A 85 -7.22 -2.77 4.31
N VAL A 86 -8.14 -2.11 3.61
CA VAL A 86 -8.38 -2.21 2.17
C VAL A 86 -7.88 -0.91 1.53
N VAL A 87 -6.88 -0.98 0.68
CA VAL A 87 -6.32 0.19 0.01
C VAL A 87 -6.98 0.37 -1.36
N LEU A 88 -7.49 1.58 -1.63
CA LEU A 88 -7.82 2.06 -2.96
C LEU A 88 -6.61 2.82 -3.51
N THR A 89 -6.25 2.61 -4.78
CA THR A 89 -5.12 3.31 -5.37
C THR A 89 -5.28 3.54 -6.86
N ALA A 90 -4.82 4.68 -7.33
CA ALA A 90 -4.58 4.93 -8.75
C ALA A 90 -3.20 4.40 -9.19
N LEU A 91 -2.33 4.06 -8.23
CA LEU A 91 -0.99 3.50 -8.47
C LEU A 91 -1.10 1.99 -8.50
N ASP A 92 -1.02 1.38 -9.68
CA ASP A 92 -1.10 -0.07 -9.89
C ASP A 92 0.28 -0.73 -10.06
N GLN A 93 1.34 -0.01 -9.70
CA GLN A 93 2.71 -0.51 -9.79
C GLN A 93 2.97 -1.59 -8.75
N TRP A 94 3.31 -2.80 -9.21
CA TRP A 94 3.49 -3.97 -8.35
C TRP A 94 4.46 -3.77 -7.18
N PRO A 95 5.58 -3.03 -7.30
CA PRO A 95 6.46 -2.78 -6.17
C PRO A 95 5.80 -2.04 -5.00
N ILE A 96 4.92 -1.07 -5.28
CA ILE A 96 4.15 -0.36 -4.25
C ILE A 96 3.21 -1.35 -3.55
N ILE A 97 2.53 -2.19 -4.34
CA ILE A 97 1.62 -3.21 -3.82
C ILE A 97 2.37 -4.19 -2.90
N GLN A 98 3.58 -4.60 -3.27
CA GLN A 98 4.42 -5.47 -2.43
C GLN A 98 4.73 -4.83 -1.07
N VAL A 99 5.09 -3.54 -1.05
CA VAL A 99 5.34 -2.83 0.21
C VAL A 99 4.08 -2.82 1.09
N LEU A 100 2.91 -2.50 0.53
CA LEU A 100 1.63 -2.53 1.25
C LEU A 100 1.34 -3.92 1.85
N LEU A 101 1.62 -4.98 1.09
CA LEU A 101 1.44 -6.35 1.55
C LEU A 101 2.33 -6.73 2.73
N THR A 102 3.58 -6.23 2.76
CA THR A 102 4.50 -6.48 3.88
C THR A 102 4.05 -5.79 5.15
N ARG A 103 3.25 -4.71 5.05
CA ARG A 103 2.64 -4.00 6.17
C ARG A 103 1.38 -4.65 6.71
N GLY A 104 0.87 -5.69 6.03
CA GLY A 104 -0.31 -6.41 6.49
C GLY A 104 -1.63 -5.92 5.90
N VAL A 105 -1.59 -5.11 4.83
CA VAL A 105 -2.80 -4.70 4.09
C VAL A 105 -3.56 -5.95 3.62
N ALA A 106 -4.87 -5.98 3.88
CA ALA A 106 -5.72 -7.12 3.58
C ALA A 106 -6.10 -7.19 2.10
N ALA A 107 -6.32 -6.04 1.45
CA ALA A 107 -6.69 -6.01 0.05
C ALA A 107 -6.22 -4.71 -0.63
N VAL A 108 -5.98 -4.79 -1.94
CA VAL A 108 -5.67 -3.63 -2.78
C VAL A 108 -6.57 -3.63 -4.00
N VAL A 109 -7.26 -2.51 -4.22
CA VAL A 109 -8.17 -2.28 -5.33
C VAL A 109 -7.68 -1.08 -6.14
N SER A 110 -7.49 -1.28 -7.43
CA SER A 110 -7.17 -0.17 -8.34
C SER A 110 -8.40 0.69 -8.60
N LYS A 111 -8.23 2.02 -8.56
CA LYS A 111 -9.28 2.98 -8.97
C LYS A 111 -9.57 2.93 -10.48
N SER A 112 -8.75 2.25 -11.27
CA SER A 112 -9.00 1.99 -12.70
C SER A 112 -9.96 0.81 -12.94
N ASP A 113 -10.15 -0.06 -11.93
CA ASP A 113 -11.10 -1.14 -11.96
C ASP A 113 -12.52 -0.66 -11.54
N ASP A 114 -13.51 -1.51 -11.76
CA ASP A 114 -14.86 -1.26 -11.25
C ASP A 114 -14.86 -1.23 -9.71
N LEU A 115 -15.38 -0.16 -9.11
CA LEU A 115 -15.44 0.00 -7.66
C LEU A 115 -16.19 -1.14 -6.93
N ARG A 116 -17.02 -1.94 -7.63
CA ARG A 116 -17.61 -3.17 -7.08
C ARG A 116 -16.57 -4.19 -6.61
N HIS A 117 -15.30 -4.04 -7.00
CA HIS A 117 -14.20 -4.81 -6.43
C HIS A 117 -13.98 -4.51 -4.94
N VAL A 118 -14.44 -3.37 -4.42
CA VAL A 118 -14.44 -3.06 -2.98
C VAL A 118 -15.28 -4.09 -2.21
N ALA A 119 -16.48 -4.44 -2.68
CA ALA A 119 -17.31 -5.46 -2.04
C ALA A 119 -16.58 -6.81 -1.93
N ARG A 120 -15.86 -7.22 -2.98
CA ARG A 120 -15.05 -8.44 -2.97
C ARG A 120 -13.87 -8.34 -2.01
N ALA A 121 -13.25 -7.17 -1.93
CA ALA A 121 -12.15 -6.88 -1.01
C ALA A 121 -12.62 -6.96 0.45
N LEU A 122 -13.78 -6.39 0.78
CA LEU A 122 -14.40 -6.47 2.11
C LEU A 122 -14.67 -7.92 2.51
N LEU A 123 -15.31 -8.69 1.63
CA LEU A 123 -15.58 -10.12 1.88
C LEU A 123 -14.31 -10.95 2.06
N ALA A 124 -13.28 -10.67 1.29
CA ALA A 124 -12.00 -11.37 1.46
C ALA A 124 -11.32 -10.99 2.78
N ALA A 125 -11.28 -9.69 3.10
CA ALA A 125 -10.72 -9.18 4.34
C ALA A 125 -11.43 -9.74 5.58
N SER A 126 -12.78 -9.83 5.58
CA SER A 126 -13.56 -10.41 6.69
C SER A 126 -13.23 -11.87 6.92
N GLN A 127 -12.84 -12.59 5.87
CA GLN A 127 -12.45 -14.01 5.93
C GLN A 127 -10.94 -14.22 6.19
N GLY A 128 -10.18 -13.15 6.46
CA GLY A 128 -8.73 -13.22 6.63
C GLY A 128 -7.98 -13.58 5.35
N ARG A 129 -8.60 -13.40 4.19
CA ARG A 129 -8.01 -13.66 2.87
C ARG A 129 -7.54 -12.36 2.24
N ARG A 130 -6.49 -12.44 1.43
CA ARG A 130 -6.03 -11.31 0.62
C ARG A 130 -6.83 -11.20 -0.67
N TYR A 131 -7.01 -9.96 -1.14
CA TYR A 131 -7.66 -9.68 -2.40
C TYR A 131 -6.92 -8.61 -3.21
N PHE A 132 -6.86 -8.82 -4.52
CA PHE A 132 -6.31 -7.87 -5.49
C PHE A 132 -7.28 -7.75 -6.65
N SER A 133 -7.55 -6.51 -7.06
CA SER A 133 -8.37 -6.28 -8.24
C SER A 133 -7.63 -6.62 -9.55
N PRO A 134 -8.33 -6.81 -10.68
CA PRO A 134 -7.72 -7.26 -11.93
C PRO A 134 -6.56 -6.42 -12.43
N ALA A 135 -6.64 -5.09 -12.37
CA ALA A 135 -5.55 -4.20 -12.80
C ALA A 135 -4.29 -4.41 -11.95
N ILE A 136 -4.46 -4.61 -10.63
CA ILE A 136 -3.36 -4.93 -9.72
C ILE A 136 -2.71 -6.28 -10.09
N LEU A 137 -3.51 -7.30 -10.40
CA LEU A 137 -2.97 -8.59 -10.83
C LEU A 137 -2.26 -8.50 -12.17
N ALA A 138 -2.80 -7.74 -13.12
CA ALA A 138 -2.18 -7.53 -14.44
C ALA A 138 -0.82 -6.85 -14.33
N SER A 139 -0.67 -5.89 -13.41
CA SER A 139 0.62 -5.21 -13.18
C SER A 139 1.71 -6.16 -12.65
N ARG A 140 1.31 -7.21 -11.93
CA ARG A 140 2.21 -8.29 -11.51
C ARG A 140 2.78 -9.06 -12.69
N ASP A 141 1.91 -9.45 -13.63
CA ASP A 141 2.28 -10.33 -14.74
C ASP A 141 3.18 -9.62 -15.77
N VAL A 142 2.93 -8.32 -16.02
CA VAL A 142 3.73 -7.50 -16.96
C VAL A 142 5.19 -7.38 -16.51
N ASN A 143 5.46 -7.39 -15.21
CA ASN A 143 6.81 -7.23 -14.67
C ASN A 143 7.59 -8.56 -14.53
N GLY A 144 7.06 -9.69 -15.01
CA GLY A 144 7.76 -10.99 -15.01
C GLY A 144 8.07 -11.55 -13.62
N PHE A 145 7.27 -11.18 -12.62
CA PHE A 145 7.41 -11.69 -11.26
C PHE A 145 6.80 -13.09 -11.12
N ASP A 146 7.51 -14.08 -11.63
CA ASP A 146 7.14 -15.52 -11.55
C ASP A 146 7.32 -16.12 -10.14
N SER A 147 7.71 -15.34 -9.16
CA SER A 147 7.92 -15.83 -7.80
C SER A 147 7.24 -14.92 -6.77
N ALA A 148 6.53 -15.55 -5.85
CA ALA A 148 5.93 -14.96 -4.66
C ALA A 148 6.86 -13.89 -4.05
N GLY A 149 6.47 -12.62 -4.20
CA GLY A 149 7.03 -11.42 -3.58
C GLY A 149 8.38 -11.57 -2.92
N GLU A 150 9.46 -11.68 -3.69
CA GLU A 150 10.78 -11.63 -3.08
C GLU A 150 11.00 -10.22 -2.54
N LEU A 151 10.86 -10.08 -1.24
CA LEU A 151 11.28 -8.88 -0.51
C LEU A 151 12.75 -8.59 -0.82
N LEU A 152 13.09 -7.30 -0.79
CA LEU A 152 14.51 -6.95 -0.81
C LEU A 152 15.22 -7.68 0.33
N SER A 153 16.31 -8.34 0.02
CA SER A 153 17.19 -8.85 1.08
C SER A 153 17.73 -7.67 1.90
N PRO A 154 18.16 -7.87 3.15
CA PRO A 154 18.73 -6.79 3.97
C PRO A 154 19.87 -6.03 3.26
N ARG A 155 20.66 -6.72 2.44
CA ARG A 155 21.74 -6.12 1.66
C ARG A 155 21.25 -5.30 0.47
N GLU A 156 20.23 -5.77 -0.24
CA GLU A 156 19.59 -5.03 -1.33
C GLU A 156 18.89 -3.76 -0.80
N ALA A 157 18.19 -3.88 0.33
CA ALA A 157 17.54 -2.75 0.99
C ALA A 157 18.57 -1.69 1.43
N GLN A 158 19.71 -2.11 1.99
CA GLN A 158 20.79 -1.23 2.39
C GLN A 158 21.40 -0.48 1.20
N VAL A 159 21.62 -1.17 0.07
CA VAL A 159 22.12 -0.53 -1.16
C VAL A 159 21.10 0.47 -1.72
N VAL A 160 19.81 0.14 -1.73
CA VAL A 160 18.74 1.06 -2.16
C VAL A 160 18.70 2.30 -1.29
N HIS A 161 18.71 2.14 0.03
CA HIS A 161 18.71 3.27 0.98
C HIS A 161 19.89 4.23 0.73
N LEU A 162 21.09 3.71 0.52
CA LEU A 162 22.27 4.54 0.25
C LEU A 162 22.23 5.22 -1.13
N LEU A 163 21.63 4.55 -2.14
CA LEU A 163 21.38 5.17 -3.44
C LEU A 163 20.41 6.35 -3.34
N LEU A 164 19.32 6.19 -2.56
CA LEU A 164 18.34 7.24 -2.30
C LEU A 164 18.95 8.41 -1.52
N ALA A 165 19.90 8.14 -0.63
CA ALA A 165 20.72 9.17 0.02
C ALA A 165 21.73 9.87 -0.94
N GLY A 166 21.63 9.64 -2.26
CA GLY A 166 22.47 10.28 -3.29
C GLY A 166 23.87 9.70 -3.44
N LYS A 167 24.20 8.59 -2.77
CA LYS A 167 25.55 8.00 -2.84
C LYS A 167 25.77 7.24 -4.13
N GLY A 168 26.95 7.42 -4.73
CA GLY A 168 27.39 6.67 -5.89
C GLY A 168 27.82 5.23 -5.54
N VAL A 169 27.84 4.33 -6.54
CA VAL A 169 28.25 2.91 -6.36
C VAL A 169 29.61 2.77 -5.69
N ASN A 170 30.55 3.71 -5.96
CA ASN A 170 31.88 3.71 -5.38
C ASN A 170 31.87 4.02 -3.88
N GLU A 171 31.06 5.00 -3.48
CA GLU A 171 30.91 5.41 -2.06
C GLU A 171 30.20 4.33 -1.27
N ILE A 172 29.16 3.72 -1.85
CA ILE A 172 28.46 2.59 -1.25
C ILE A 172 29.39 1.38 -1.05
N ALA A 173 30.25 1.09 -2.01
CA ALA A 173 31.22 0.00 -1.92
C ALA A 173 32.19 0.20 -0.77
N LEU A 174 32.68 1.43 -0.58
CA LEU A 174 33.56 1.79 0.54
C LEU A 174 32.83 1.69 1.88
N GLU A 175 31.64 2.23 1.98
CA GLU A 175 30.84 2.27 3.21
C GLU A 175 30.43 0.88 3.70
N LEU A 176 30.03 0.01 2.77
CA LEU A 176 29.62 -1.35 3.07
C LEU A 176 30.79 -2.35 3.14
N ALA A 177 32.01 -1.90 2.91
CA ALA A 177 33.22 -2.72 2.84
C ALA A 177 33.10 -3.90 1.85
N VAL A 178 32.52 -3.65 0.68
CA VAL A 178 32.31 -4.63 -0.40
C VAL A 178 32.88 -4.12 -1.72
N THR A 179 32.95 -4.98 -2.74
CA THR A 179 33.39 -4.56 -4.07
C THR A 179 32.32 -3.77 -4.82
N LYS A 180 32.72 -2.89 -5.75
CA LYS A 180 31.80 -2.21 -6.67
C LYS A 180 30.91 -3.18 -7.45
N GLN A 181 31.47 -4.34 -7.78
CA GLN A 181 30.78 -5.40 -8.51
C GLN A 181 29.64 -5.98 -7.64
N THR A 182 29.87 -6.16 -6.35
CA THR A 182 28.88 -6.61 -5.38
C THR A 182 27.73 -5.59 -5.27
N VAL A 183 28.05 -4.29 -5.12
CA VAL A 183 27.04 -3.22 -5.07
C VAL A 183 26.22 -3.18 -6.36
N SER A 184 26.89 -3.25 -7.51
CA SER A 184 26.19 -3.24 -8.83
C SER A 184 25.28 -4.44 -9.02
N THR A 185 25.67 -5.62 -8.52
CA THR A 185 24.83 -6.83 -8.57
C THR A 185 23.62 -6.69 -7.66
N GLN A 186 23.83 -6.24 -6.41
CA GLN A 186 22.75 -6.01 -5.44
C GLN A 186 21.79 -4.91 -5.92
N LYS A 187 22.32 -3.79 -6.44
CA LYS A 187 21.51 -2.73 -7.07
C LYS A 187 20.63 -3.30 -8.18
N ARG A 188 21.20 -4.06 -9.12
CA ARG A 188 20.46 -4.63 -10.24
C ARG A 188 19.40 -5.62 -9.78
N ALA A 189 19.70 -6.45 -8.78
CA ALA A 189 18.75 -7.37 -8.18
C ALA A 189 17.60 -6.61 -7.48
N ALA A 190 17.94 -5.58 -6.69
CA ALA A 190 16.95 -4.73 -6.04
C ALA A 190 16.06 -4.01 -7.05
N MET A 191 16.64 -3.37 -8.06
CA MET A 191 15.88 -2.68 -9.11
C MET A 191 14.93 -3.62 -9.85
N ARG A 192 15.36 -4.85 -10.15
CA ARG A 192 14.49 -5.87 -10.75
C ARG A 192 13.34 -6.23 -9.81
N LYS A 193 13.60 -6.44 -8.51
CA LYS A 193 12.57 -6.75 -7.51
C LYS A 193 11.59 -5.59 -7.31
N LEU A 194 12.06 -4.34 -7.42
CA LEU A 194 11.24 -3.14 -7.35
C LEU A 194 10.55 -2.79 -8.67
N GLY A 195 10.83 -3.52 -9.76
CA GLY A 195 10.24 -3.25 -11.07
C GLY A 195 10.69 -1.93 -11.70
N VAL A 196 11.82 -1.37 -11.26
CA VAL A 196 12.38 -0.11 -11.77
C VAL A 196 13.60 -0.38 -12.66
N SER A 197 13.71 0.34 -13.77
CA SER A 197 14.75 0.14 -14.78
C SER A 197 15.88 1.18 -14.74
N SER A 198 15.65 2.30 -14.05
CA SER A 198 16.59 3.41 -13.94
C SER A 198 16.66 4.00 -12.54
N ASN A 199 17.76 4.72 -12.24
CA ASN A 199 17.84 5.47 -10.98
C ASN A 199 16.73 6.52 -10.86
N ALA A 200 16.37 7.19 -11.97
CA ALA A 200 15.31 8.18 -11.97
C ALA A 200 13.95 7.56 -11.55
N GLU A 201 13.66 6.36 -12.03
CA GLU A 201 12.48 5.61 -11.61
C GLU A 201 12.58 5.18 -10.15
N LEU A 202 13.77 4.79 -9.67
CA LEU A 202 13.98 4.44 -8.27
C LEU A 202 13.74 5.65 -7.34
N PHE A 203 14.23 6.83 -7.70
CA PHE A 203 13.99 8.06 -6.93
C PHE A 203 12.50 8.45 -6.94
N ARG A 204 11.85 8.41 -8.09
CA ARG A 204 10.41 8.67 -8.18
C ARG A 204 9.61 7.69 -7.32
N PHE A 205 9.94 6.41 -7.41
CA PHE A 205 9.34 5.35 -6.59
C PHE A 205 9.51 5.61 -5.09
N ALA A 206 10.69 6.06 -4.66
CA ALA A 206 10.95 6.39 -3.25
C ALA A 206 10.16 7.61 -2.78
N SER A 207 10.06 8.66 -3.63
CA SER A 207 9.25 9.85 -3.36
C SER A 207 7.76 9.49 -3.23
N GLU A 208 7.24 8.64 -4.11
CA GLU A 208 5.85 8.14 -4.04
C GLU A 208 5.58 7.33 -2.76
N LEU A 209 6.61 6.73 -2.16
CA LEU A 209 6.53 5.98 -0.91
C LEU A 209 6.85 6.82 0.34
N GLY A 210 7.24 8.10 0.19
CA GLY A 210 7.69 8.93 1.30
C GLY A 210 8.96 8.41 1.98
N LEU A 211 9.86 7.78 1.22
CA LEU A 211 11.12 7.19 1.72
C LEU A 211 12.33 8.11 1.51
N GLU A 212 12.12 9.42 1.36
CA GLU A 212 13.18 10.43 1.24
C GLU A 212 13.86 10.75 2.56
#